data_0af2eb466c480881db9cd022242d658c
#
_entry.id   0af2eb466c480881db9cd022242d658c
#
_cell.length_a   1.000
_cell.length_b   1.000
_cell.length_c   1.000
_cell.angle_alpha   90.00
_cell.angle_beta   90.00
_cell.angle_gamma   90.00
#
_symmetry.space_group_name_H-M   'P 1'
#
loop_
_entity.id
_entity.type
_entity.pdbx_description
1 polymer ?
#
loop_
_entity_poly.entity_id
_entity_poly.type
_entity_poly.pdbx_seq_one_letter_code
_entity_poly.pdbx_strand_id
1 'polypeptide(L)'
;GCAGFGAVLPELLGLGGADVTCPALDPRLLVICGSVNAITLAQLDKAEQAGFTRLRLTPHQKLMPDYWRSADGRMTLDHIEETLAAHPYNIIETNDEGGNEPTATAADALGLTREEMRVRIASGVGQLVGALFASPAVGTLLLTGGDTLLQCMNSVGVHELEPICEMEHGVVLARFGCGGTTRYVITKSGGFGQADLLTALAKRIAD
;
A
#
# COMPACT_ATOMS: atom_id res chain seq x y z
N GLY A 1 18.41 9.88 14.74
CA GLY A 1 17.28 8.94 14.78
C GLY A 1 17.68 7.58 14.23
N CYS A 2 16.76 6.60 14.25
CA CYS A 2 17.03 5.21 13.84
C CYS A 2 17.61 5.08 12.43
N ALA A 3 17.12 5.86 11.47
CA ALA A 3 17.58 5.81 10.09
C ALA A 3 19.05 6.25 9.96
N GLY A 4 19.44 7.34 10.64
CA GLY A 4 20.84 7.81 10.63
C GLY A 4 21.80 6.84 11.33
N PHE A 5 21.35 6.14 12.38
CA PHE A 5 22.14 5.09 13.00
C PHE A 5 22.28 3.89 12.08
N GLY A 6 21.16 3.44 11.46
CA GLY A 6 21.16 2.36 10.49
C GLY A 6 22.09 2.60 9.30
N ALA A 7 22.19 3.83 8.83
CA ALA A 7 23.05 4.19 7.69
C ALA A 7 24.54 4.00 7.94
N VAL A 8 25.00 4.15 9.19
CA VAL A 8 26.44 3.99 9.55
C VAL A 8 26.80 2.59 10.06
N LEU A 9 25.79 1.75 10.35
CA LEU A 9 26.02 0.40 10.86
C LEU A 9 26.84 -0.50 9.93
N PRO A 10 26.59 -0.54 8.61
CA PRO A 10 27.36 -1.38 7.69
C PRO A 10 28.85 -1.04 7.74
N GLU A 11 29.20 0.25 7.75
CA GLU A 11 30.58 0.72 7.83
C GLU A 11 31.22 0.31 9.19
N LEU A 12 30.52 0.56 10.30
CA LEU A 12 30.99 0.23 11.65
C LEU A 12 31.21 -1.28 11.85
N LEU A 13 30.40 -2.10 11.20
CA LEU A 13 30.46 -3.57 11.29
C LEU A 13 31.33 -4.20 10.21
N GLY A 14 31.94 -3.40 9.33
CA GLY A 14 32.76 -3.92 8.22
C GLY A 14 31.95 -4.75 7.22
N LEU A 15 30.65 -4.49 7.11
CA LEU A 15 29.78 -5.19 6.15
C LEU A 15 29.99 -4.58 4.76
N GLY A 16 30.54 -5.38 3.85
CA GLY A 16 30.62 -5.02 2.43
C GLY A 16 29.23 -5.03 1.79
N GLY A 17 28.90 -4.00 0.99
CA GLY A 17 27.72 -4.00 0.14
C GLY A 17 27.96 -4.79 -1.13
N ALA A 18 27.04 -5.65 -1.54
CA ALA A 18 26.98 -6.14 -2.91
C ALA A 18 26.25 -5.09 -3.77
N ASP A 19 26.65 -4.93 -5.04
CA ASP A 19 25.89 -4.16 -6.00
C ASP A 19 24.53 -4.85 -6.20
N VAL A 20 23.49 -4.22 -5.68
CA VAL A 20 22.12 -4.74 -5.76
C VAL A 20 21.45 -4.18 -7.01
N THR A 21 21.16 -5.06 -7.96
CA THR A 21 20.37 -4.71 -9.14
C THR A 21 18.89 -4.86 -8.82
N CYS A 22 18.11 -3.78 -8.97
CA CYS A 22 16.67 -3.87 -8.88
C CYS A 22 16.11 -4.68 -10.05
N PRO A 23 15.23 -5.66 -9.81
CA PRO A 23 14.60 -6.42 -10.89
C PRO A 23 13.67 -5.52 -11.71
N ALA A 24 13.40 -5.91 -12.96
CA ALA A 24 12.33 -5.31 -13.74
C ALA A 24 10.98 -5.57 -13.08
N LEU A 25 10.16 -4.53 -12.94
CA LEU A 25 8.84 -4.56 -12.34
C LEU A 25 7.76 -4.38 -13.41
N ASP A 26 6.53 -4.79 -13.11
CA ASP A 26 5.40 -4.45 -13.97
C ASP A 26 5.21 -2.92 -13.98
N PRO A 27 5.11 -2.25 -15.13
CA PRO A 27 5.00 -0.79 -15.21
C PRO A 27 3.70 -0.23 -14.63
N ARG A 28 2.68 -1.07 -14.44
CA ARG A 28 1.45 -0.66 -13.76
C ARG A 28 1.70 -0.59 -12.25
N LEU A 29 1.27 0.49 -11.63
CA LEU A 29 1.47 0.72 -10.21
C LEU A 29 0.14 0.82 -9.48
N LEU A 30 -0.06 -0.04 -8.48
CA LEU A 30 -1.16 0.06 -7.51
C LEU A 30 -0.61 0.49 -6.15
N VAL A 31 -1.04 1.66 -5.70
CA VAL A 31 -0.71 2.20 -4.37
C VAL A 31 -1.85 1.90 -3.41
N ILE A 32 -1.58 1.19 -2.33
CA ILE A 32 -2.52 1.01 -1.22
C ILE A 32 -2.08 1.90 -0.06
N CYS A 33 -2.94 2.83 0.32
CA CYS A 33 -2.64 3.81 1.35
C CYS A 33 -3.56 3.67 2.57
N GLY A 34 -2.97 3.23 3.70
CA GLY A 34 -3.59 3.29 5.03
C GLY A 34 -2.99 4.38 5.92
N SER A 35 -2.14 5.24 5.39
CA SER A 35 -1.46 6.30 6.15
C SER A 35 -2.28 7.59 6.19
N VAL A 36 -2.37 8.19 7.38
CA VAL A 36 -2.95 9.53 7.61
C VAL A 36 -1.86 10.62 7.69
N ASN A 37 -0.60 10.29 7.40
CA ASN A 37 0.51 11.23 7.48
C ASN A 37 0.37 12.31 6.39
N ALA A 38 0.51 13.59 6.79
CA ALA A 38 0.32 14.74 5.88
C ALA A 38 1.24 14.69 4.64
N ILE A 39 2.48 14.17 4.79
CA ILE A 39 3.41 13.99 3.67
C ILE A 39 2.84 12.98 2.67
N THR A 40 2.32 11.84 3.17
CA THR A 40 1.70 10.83 2.30
C THR A 40 0.47 11.40 1.60
N LEU A 41 -0.41 12.12 2.30
CA LEU A 41 -1.60 12.72 1.70
C LEU A 41 -1.23 13.69 0.57
N ALA A 42 -0.23 14.56 0.79
CA ALA A 42 0.27 15.45 -0.27
C ALA A 42 0.83 14.69 -1.49
N GLN A 43 1.43 13.51 -1.27
CA GLN A 43 1.89 12.64 -2.35
C GLN A 43 0.74 12.04 -3.14
N LEU A 44 -0.35 11.61 -2.46
CA LEU A 44 -1.56 11.11 -3.13
C LEU A 44 -2.22 12.22 -3.95
N ASP A 45 -2.35 13.42 -3.40
CA ASP A 45 -2.94 14.58 -4.10
C ASP A 45 -2.13 14.93 -5.35
N LYS A 46 -0.80 14.91 -5.24
CA LYS A 46 0.09 15.17 -6.37
C LYS A 46 0.03 14.08 -7.44
N ALA A 47 -0.08 12.82 -7.04
CA ALA A 47 -0.23 11.70 -7.96
C ALA A 47 -1.59 11.75 -8.70
N GLU A 48 -2.69 12.06 -8.00
CA GLU A 48 -4.01 12.25 -8.60
C GLU A 48 -4.00 13.38 -9.64
N GLN A 49 -3.38 14.54 -9.33
CA GLN A 49 -3.17 15.64 -10.27
C GLN A 49 -2.33 15.25 -11.50
N ALA A 50 -1.45 14.27 -11.35
CA ALA A 50 -0.61 13.73 -12.41
C ALA A 50 -1.28 12.60 -13.22
N GLY A 51 -2.56 12.28 -12.94
CA GLY A 51 -3.34 11.30 -13.70
C GLY A 51 -3.46 9.91 -13.08
N PHE A 52 -3.07 9.73 -11.82
CA PHE A 52 -3.41 8.49 -11.11
C PHE A 52 -4.92 8.45 -10.84
N THR A 53 -5.53 7.29 -11.06
CA THR A 53 -6.92 7.05 -10.65
C THR A 53 -6.95 6.78 -9.16
N ARG A 54 -7.77 7.52 -8.42
CA ARG A 54 -7.83 7.46 -6.96
C ARG A 54 -9.18 6.95 -6.48
N LEU A 55 -9.17 5.79 -5.83
CA LEU A 55 -10.33 5.13 -5.26
C LEU A 55 -10.29 5.26 -3.73
N ARG A 56 -11.31 5.90 -3.16
CA ARG A 56 -11.47 6.04 -1.71
C ARG A 56 -12.45 5.01 -1.20
N LEU A 57 -12.03 4.21 -0.22
CA LEU A 57 -12.90 3.23 0.41
C LEU A 57 -13.95 3.94 1.28
N THR A 58 -15.21 3.57 1.11
CA THR A 58 -16.29 4.09 1.95
C THR A 58 -16.17 3.61 3.40
N PRO A 59 -16.77 4.30 4.38
CA PRO A 59 -16.81 3.83 5.77
C PRO A 59 -17.34 2.39 5.90
N HIS A 60 -18.35 2.02 5.12
CA HIS A 60 -18.91 0.68 5.11
C HIS A 60 -17.91 -0.38 4.64
N GLN A 61 -17.17 -0.11 3.56
CA GLN A 61 -16.13 -1.00 3.02
C GLN A 61 -14.95 -1.20 4.00
N LYS A 62 -14.66 -0.17 4.80
CA LYS A 62 -13.58 -0.18 5.79
C LYS A 62 -13.96 -0.87 7.09
N LEU A 63 -15.21 -0.70 7.56
CA LEU A 63 -15.61 -1.05 8.92
C LEU A 63 -16.41 -2.36 9.01
N MET A 64 -17.10 -2.77 7.95
CA MET A 64 -17.91 -3.99 8.00
C MET A 64 -17.03 -5.23 7.91
N PRO A 65 -17.10 -6.13 8.92
CA PRO A 65 -16.39 -7.40 8.86
C PRO A 65 -16.79 -8.18 7.60
N ASP A 66 -15.82 -8.82 6.97
CA ASP A 66 -16.02 -9.68 5.80
C ASP A 66 -16.77 -9.03 4.62
N TYR A 67 -16.78 -7.68 4.53
CA TYR A 67 -17.39 -6.96 3.41
C TYR A 67 -16.95 -7.54 2.06
N TRP A 68 -15.66 -7.75 1.87
CA TRP A 68 -15.08 -8.23 0.62
C TRP A 68 -15.47 -9.66 0.24
N ARG A 69 -16.09 -10.41 1.17
CA ARG A 69 -16.67 -11.76 0.93
C ARG A 69 -18.16 -11.73 0.65
N SER A 70 -18.82 -10.60 0.89
CA SER A 70 -20.25 -10.40 0.62
C SER A 70 -20.57 -10.33 -0.88
N ALA A 71 -21.83 -10.34 -1.26
CA ALA A 71 -22.25 -10.13 -2.64
C ALA A 71 -21.86 -8.72 -3.13
N ASP A 72 -22.12 -7.69 -2.32
CA ASP A 72 -21.79 -6.29 -2.62
C ASP A 72 -20.26 -6.10 -2.72
N GLY A 73 -19.51 -6.76 -1.83
CA GLY A 73 -18.05 -6.74 -1.86
C GLY A 73 -17.48 -7.34 -3.13
N ARG A 74 -18.04 -8.43 -3.62
CA ARG A 74 -17.63 -9.04 -4.91
C ARG A 74 -17.91 -8.12 -6.09
N MET A 75 -19.11 -7.51 -6.15
CA MET A 75 -19.41 -6.52 -7.19
C MET A 75 -18.46 -5.32 -7.14
N THR A 76 -18.08 -4.87 -5.94
CA THR A 76 -17.09 -3.81 -5.77
C THR A 76 -15.70 -4.26 -6.25
N LEU A 77 -15.30 -5.50 -5.95
CA LEU A 77 -14.02 -6.06 -6.44
C LEU A 77 -13.98 -6.11 -7.97
N ASP A 78 -15.03 -6.57 -8.62
CA ASP A 78 -15.14 -6.60 -10.09
C ASP A 78 -14.95 -5.19 -10.67
N HIS A 79 -15.60 -4.18 -10.10
CA HIS A 79 -15.45 -2.78 -10.53
C HIS A 79 -14.02 -2.23 -10.28
N ILE A 80 -13.41 -2.59 -9.15
CA ILE A 80 -12.02 -2.22 -8.88
C ILE A 80 -11.10 -2.87 -9.92
N GLU A 81 -11.25 -4.15 -10.22
CA GLU A 81 -10.44 -4.85 -11.22
C GLU A 81 -10.58 -4.24 -12.62
N GLU A 82 -11.81 -3.87 -13.03
CA GLU A 82 -12.05 -3.14 -14.28
C GLU A 82 -11.30 -1.81 -14.30
N THR A 83 -11.33 -1.07 -13.18
CA THR A 83 -10.62 0.22 -13.05
C THR A 83 -9.11 0.02 -13.14
N LEU A 84 -8.56 -0.98 -12.43
CA LEU A 84 -7.12 -1.29 -12.46
C LEU A 84 -6.66 -1.72 -13.86
N ALA A 85 -7.50 -2.43 -14.60
CA ALA A 85 -7.20 -2.84 -15.97
C ALA A 85 -7.23 -1.66 -16.96
N ALA A 86 -8.09 -0.68 -16.72
CA ALA A 86 -8.25 0.50 -17.59
C ALA A 86 -7.17 1.56 -17.38
N HIS A 87 -6.53 1.61 -16.20
CA HIS A 87 -5.59 2.66 -15.81
C HIS A 87 -4.26 2.07 -15.32
N PRO A 88 -3.10 2.55 -15.82
CA PRO A 88 -1.81 2.00 -15.41
C PRO A 88 -1.40 2.39 -13.98
N TYR A 89 -1.89 3.52 -13.47
CA TYR A 89 -1.52 4.06 -12.16
C TYR A 89 -2.76 4.27 -11.31
N ASN A 90 -2.85 3.55 -10.21
CA ASN A 90 -4.03 3.54 -9.35
C ASN A 90 -3.65 3.71 -7.88
N ILE A 91 -4.53 4.35 -7.14
CA ILE A 91 -4.46 4.52 -5.68
C ILE A 91 -5.75 3.97 -5.09
N ILE A 92 -5.63 3.13 -4.06
CA ILE A 92 -6.74 2.78 -3.17
C ILE A 92 -6.36 3.26 -1.78
N GLU A 93 -7.20 4.11 -1.18
CA GLU A 93 -6.91 4.69 0.13
C GLU A 93 -8.04 4.53 1.13
N THR A 94 -7.67 4.56 2.41
CA THR A 94 -8.60 4.48 3.54
C THR A 94 -9.05 5.86 4.06
N ASN A 95 -8.43 6.94 3.57
CA ASN A 95 -8.83 8.28 3.99
C ASN A 95 -10.12 8.69 3.26
N ASP A 96 -11.03 9.33 3.99
CA ASP A 96 -12.21 9.93 3.41
C ASP A 96 -11.86 11.26 2.72
N GLU A 97 -12.66 11.65 1.76
CA GLU A 97 -12.51 12.96 1.13
C GLU A 97 -12.82 14.07 2.13
N GLY A 98 -11.94 15.04 2.24
CA GLY A 98 -12.09 16.17 3.17
C GLY A 98 -11.79 15.87 4.64
N GLY A 99 -11.38 14.64 4.98
CA GLY A 99 -11.02 14.23 6.35
C GLY A 99 -11.81 13.04 6.85
N ASN A 100 -11.31 12.35 7.87
CA ASN A 100 -11.81 11.03 8.32
C ASN A 100 -13.04 11.09 9.26
N GLU A 101 -13.77 12.19 9.29
CA GLU A 101 -14.99 12.35 10.09
C GLU A 101 -16.13 11.38 9.73
N PRO A 102 -16.40 11.10 8.42
CA PRO A 102 -17.42 10.12 8.05
C PRO A 102 -17.12 8.72 8.58
N THR A 103 -15.86 8.29 8.51
CA THR A 103 -15.44 6.99 9.06
C THR A 103 -15.50 6.95 10.57
N ALA A 104 -15.10 8.02 11.26
CA ALA A 104 -15.20 8.13 12.71
C ALA A 104 -16.64 8.06 13.18
N THR A 105 -17.55 8.83 12.56
CA THR A 105 -18.98 8.81 12.87
C THR A 105 -19.60 7.43 12.65
N ALA A 106 -19.25 6.75 11.59
CA ALA A 106 -19.72 5.38 11.32
C ALA A 106 -19.18 4.37 12.36
N ALA A 107 -17.94 4.53 12.78
CA ALA A 107 -17.34 3.70 13.83
C ALA A 107 -18.03 3.91 15.19
N ASP A 108 -18.30 5.16 15.56
CA ASP A 108 -19.04 5.50 16.78
C ASP A 108 -20.46 4.91 16.77
N ALA A 109 -21.17 4.97 15.65
CA ALA A 109 -22.49 4.36 15.47
C ALA A 109 -22.45 2.82 15.61
N LEU A 110 -21.31 2.19 15.33
CA LEU A 110 -21.08 0.76 15.53
C LEU A 110 -20.57 0.43 16.95
N GLY A 111 -20.41 1.43 17.83
CA GLY A 111 -19.87 1.27 19.18
C GLY A 111 -18.38 0.89 19.21
N LEU A 112 -17.62 1.20 18.17
CA LEU A 112 -16.21 0.85 18.10
C LEU A 112 -15.34 1.86 18.81
N THR A 113 -14.39 1.36 19.58
CA THR A 113 -13.27 2.17 20.07
C THR A 113 -12.35 2.58 18.90
N ARG A 114 -11.52 3.61 19.10
CA ARG A 114 -10.52 4.03 18.09
C ARG A 114 -9.59 2.91 17.69
N GLU A 115 -9.21 2.05 18.63
CA GLU A 115 -8.34 0.91 18.34
C GLU A 115 -9.06 -0.14 17.48
N GLU A 116 -10.29 -0.51 17.82
CA GLU A 116 -11.10 -1.43 17.04
C GLU A 116 -11.37 -0.90 15.64
N MET A 117 -11.67 0.40 15.50
CA MET A 117 -11.80 1.05 14.21
C MET A 117 -10.52 0.89 13.37
N ARG A 118 -9.35 1.18 13.95
CA ARG A 118 -8.05 1.05 13.27
C ARG A 118 -7.80 -0.39 12.82
N VAL A 119 -8.04 -1.35 13.69
CA VAL A 119 -7.90 -2.78 13.39
C VAL A 119 -8.83 -3.21 12.27
N ARG A 120 -10.10 -2.78 12.29
CA ARG A 120 -11.08 -3.10 11.23
C ARG A 120 -10.67 -2.52 9.88
N ILE A 121 -10.25 -1.25 9.84
CA ILE A 121 -9.79 -0.61 8.61
C ILE A 121 -8.60 -1.39 8.03
N ALA A 122 -7.59 -1.67 8.83
CA ALA A 122 -6.41 -2.40 8.38
C ALA A 122 -6.74 -3.83 7.92
N SER A 123 -7.60 -4.54 8.65
CA SER A 123 -8.08 -5.88 8.27
C SER A 123 -8.91 -5.86 6.99
N GLY A 124 -9.80 -4.87 6.82
CA GLY A 124 -10.58 -4.69 5.60
C GLY A 124 -9.71 -4.48 4.36
N VAL A 125 -8.68 -3.62 4.49
CA VAL A 125 -7.69 -3.42 3.42
C VAL A 125 -6.89 -4.68 3.15
N GLY A 126 -6.49 -5.42 4.21
CA GLY A 126 -5.83 -6.72 4.04
C GLY A 126 -6.67 -7.70 3.24
N GLN A 127 -7.98 -7.83 3.55
CA GLN A 127 -8.90 -8.68 2.80
C GLN A 127 -9.06 -8.24 1.34
N LEU A 128 -9.19 -6.93 1.08
CA LEU A 128 -9.23 -6.36 -0.26
C LEU A 128 -7.99 -6.75 -1.06
N VAL A 129 -6.80 -6.49 -0.51
CA VAL A 129 -5.53 -6.82 -1.18
C VAL A 129 -5.40 -8.33 -1.38
N GLY A 130 -5.81 -9.15 -0.39
CA GLY A 130 -5.83 -10.60 -0.52
C GLY A 130 -6.73 -11.09 -1.67
N ALA A 131 -7.90 -10.47 -1.86
CA ALA A 131 -8.80 -10.78 -2.96
C ALA A 131 -8.22 -10.37 -4.33
N LEU A 132 -7.60 -9.19 -4.42
CA LEU A 132 -6.99 -8.67 -5.64
C LEU A 132 -5.64 -9.29 -5.99
N PHE A 133 -4.99 -9.96 -5.03
CA PHE A 133 -3.59 -10.36 -5.13
C PHE A 133 -3.27 -11.29 -6.31
N ALA A 134 -4.21 -12.12 -6.72
CA ALA A 134 -4.07 -13.03 -7.86
C ALA A 134 -4.58 -12.42 -9.18
N SER A 135 -5.19 -11.23 -9.14
CA SER A 135 -5.73 -10.58 -10.31
C SER A 135 -4.61 -10.14 -11.27
N PRO A 136 -4.73 -10.45 -12.57
CA PRO A 136 -3.79 -9.98 -13.58
C PRO A 136 -3.84 -8.45 -13.78
N ALA A 137 -4.87 -7.77 -13.27
CA ALA A 137 -4.97 -6.31 -13.29
C ALA A 137 -4.00 -5.63 -12.32
N VAL A 138 -3.54 -6.34 -11.28
CA VAL A 138 -2.56 -5.83 -10.31
C VAL A 138 -1.15 -6.03 -10.85
N GLY A 139 -0.46 -4.92 -11.13
CA GLY A 139 0.96 -4.90 -11.49
C GLY A 139 1.87 -4.82 -10.26
N THR A 140 2.75 -3.83 -10.23
CA THR A 140 3.60 -3.55 -9.07
C THR A 140 2.76 -2.97 -7.93
N LEU A 141 2.87 -3.56 -6.75
CA LEU A 141 2.14 -3.14 -5.54
C LEU A 141 3.03 -2.27 -4.66
N LEU A 142 2.52 -1.09 -4.25
CA LEU A 142 3.13 -0.24 -3.23
C LEU A 142 2.21 -0.14 -2.03
N LEU A 143 2.71 -0.49 -0.84
CA LEU A 143 1.98 -0.41 0.42
C LEU A 143 2.56 0.70 1.31
N THR A 144 1.71 1.60 1.79
CA THR A 144 2.10 2.65 2.75
C THR A 144 1.27 2.59 4.03
N GLY A 145 1.98 2.56 5.15
CA GLY A 145 1.44 2.34 6.49
C GLY A 145 1.78 0.96 7.04
N GLY A 146 2.37 0.91 8.25
CA GLY A 146 2.84 -0.35 8.85
C GLY A 146 1.72 -1.36 9.09
N ASP A 147 0.60 -0.91 9.68
CA ASP A 147 -0.56 -1.78 9.93
C ASP A 147 -1.16 -2.31 8.62
N THR A 148 -1.21 -1.46 7.58
CA THR A 148 -1.67 -1.84 6.24
C THR A 148 -0.78 -2.92 5.64
N LEU A 149 0.54 -2.71 5.66
CA LEU A 149 1.51 -3.69 5.18
C LEU A 149 1.33 -5.04 5.90
N LEU A 150 1.28 -5.02 7.22
CA LEU A 150 1.12 -6.21 8.04
C LEU A 150 -0.14 -6.99 7.67
N GLN A 151 -1.29 -6.32 7.59
CA GLN A 151 -2.56 -6.98 7.29
C GLN A 151 -2.64 -7.48 5.84
N CYS A 152 -2.08 -6.73 4.89
CA CYS A 152 -2.00 -7.17 3.50
C CYS A 152 -1.13 -8.44 3.37
N MET A 153 0.04 -8.46 4.00
CA MET A 153 0.92 -9.62 3.96
C MET A 153 0.31 -10.84 4.69
N ASN A 154 -0.31 -10.63 5.85
CA ASN A 154 -1.03 -11.69 6.56
C ASN A 154 -2.17 -12.29 5.70
N SER A 155 -2.90 -11.46 4.96
CA SER A 155 -4.03 -11.92 4.13
C SER A 155 -3.61 -12.84 2.99
N VAL A 156 -2.37 -12.74 2.54
CA VAL A 156 -1.76 -13.60 1.50
C VAL A 156 -0.81 -14.67 2.07
N GLY A 157 -0.77 -14.81 3.41
CA GLY A 157 0.04 -15.83 4.09
C GLY A 157 1.55 -15.58 4.04
N VAL A 158 1.95 -14.30 3.92
CA VAL A 158 3.36 -13.89 3.86
C VAL A 158 3.78 -13.28 5.19
N HIS A 159 4.82 -13.86 5.81
CA HIS A 159 5.33 -13.44 7.12
C HIS A 159 6.78 -12.94 7.06
N GLU A 160 7.43 -13.09 5.91
CA GLU A 160 8.82 -12.67 5.69
C GLU A 160 8.93 -11.86 4.41
N LEU A 161 9.59 -10.71 4.50
CA LEU A 161 9.94 -9.85 3.37
C LEU A 161 11.46 -9.74 3.32
N GLU A 162 12.05 -10.03 2.17
CA GLU A 162 13.47 -9.84 1.93
C GLU A 162 13.69 -8.51 1.22
N PRO A 163 14.32 -7.51 1.85
CA PRO A 163 14.62 -6.26 1.20
C PRO A 163 15.65 -6.46 0.08
N ILE A 164 15.37 -5.89 -1.10
CA ILE A 164 16.24 -5.97 -2.29
C ILE A 164 17.04 -4.68 -2.41
N CYS A 165 16.36 -3.55 -2.55
CA CYS A 165 17.01 -2.25 -2.74
C CYS A 165 16.16 -1.12 -2.15
N GLU A 166 16.81 -0.04 -1.75
CA GLU A 166 16.14 1.23 -1.50
C GLU A 166 15.91 1.93 -2.85
N MET A 167 14.65 2.11 -3.20
CA MET A 167 14.28 2.80 -4.45
C MET A 167 14.39 4.31 -4.29
N GLU A 168 13.94 4.82 -3.14
CA GLU A 168 14.04 6.19 -2.69
C GLU A 168 14.17 6.19 -1.17
N HIS A 169 14.59 7.28 -0.56
CA HIS A 169 14.74 7.34 0.90
C HIS A 169 13.46 6.98 1.64
N GLY A 170 13.51 5.87 2.41
CA GLY A 170 12.36 5.30 3.12
C GLY A 170 11.37 4.55 2.24
N VAL A 171 11.76 4.20 1.00
CA VAL A 171 10.99 3.39 0.05
C VAL A 171 11.82 2.19 -0.36
N VAL A 172 11.40 1.00 0.05
CA VAL A 172 12.16 -0.23 -0.13
C VAL A 172 11.40 -1.20 -1.02
N LEU A 173 12.07 -1.71 -2.06
CA LEU A 173 11.61 -2.87 -2.80
C LEU A 173 11.98 -4.12 -2.01
N ALA A 174 10.98 -4.94 -1.75
CA ALA A 174 11.16 -6.23 -1.09
C ALA A 174 10.61 -7.36 -1.97
N ARG A 175 11.18 -8.57 -1.83
CA ARG A 175 10.66 -9.79 -2.43
C ARG A 175 10.12 -10.73 -1.36
N PHE A 176 9.22 -11.62 -1.78
CA PHE A 176 8.66 -12.66 -0.94
C PHE A 176 8.19 -13.85 -1.77
N GLY A 177 8.10 -15.01 -1.15
CA GLY A 177 7.52 -16.21 -1.74
C GLY A 177 6.01 -16.29 -1.48
N CYS A 178 5.21 -16.52 -2.52
CA CYS A 178 3.78 -16.77 -2.40
C CYS A 178 3.32 -17.76 -3.47
N GLY A 179 2.66 -18.85 -3.05
CA GLY A 179 2.16 -19.87 -3.98
C GLY A 179 3.24 -20.52 -4.86
N GLY A 180 4.48 -20.65 -4.37
CA GLY A 180 5.60 -21.21 -5.12
C GLY A 180 6.24 -20.26 -6.13
N THR A 181 5.81 -18.99 -6.17
CA THR A 181 6.37 -17.96 -7.03
C THR A 181 7.02 -16.84 -6.23
N THR A 182 8.05 -16.19 -6.79
CA THR A 182 8.63 -14.96 -6.24
C THR A 182 7.78 -13.77 -6.68
N ARG A 183 7.43 -12.93 -5.71
CA ARG A 183 6.71 -11.67 -5.93
C ARG A 183 7.44 -10.50 -5.29
N TYR A 184 7.07 -9.30 -5.70
CA TYR A 184 7.67 -8.06 -5.21
C TYR A 184 6.61 -7.13 -4.64
N VAL A 185 7.02 -6.35 -3.63
CA VAL A 185 6.22 -5.27 -3.05
C VAL A 185 7.12 -4.09 -2.74
N ILE A 186 6.64 -2.90 -3.02
CA ILE A 186 7.29 -1.67 -2.59
C ILE A 186 6.65 -1.27 -1.26
N THR A 187 7.48 -1.07 -0.24
CA THR A 187 7.04 -0.60 1.07
C THR A 187 7.47 0.83 1.27
N LYS A 188 6.56 1.68 1.74
CA LYS A 188 6.82 3.09 1.99
C LYS A 188 6.47 3.47 3.41
N SER A 189 7.40 4.08 4.12
CA SER A 189 7.12 4.72 5.40
C SER A 189 6.37 6.03 5.21
N GLY A 190 5.32 6.29 6.03
CA GLY A 190 4.41 7.42 5.85
C GLY A 190 5.07 8.80 5.89
N GLY A 191 6.14 8.97 6.66
CA GLY A 191 6.82 10.27 6.87
C GLY A 191 7.95 10.59 5.88
N PHE A 192 8.11 9.83 4.78
CA PHE A 192 9.26 9.98 3.88
C PHE A 192 8.87 10.37 2.46
N GLY A 193 9.82 11.01 1.78
CA GLY A 193 9.75 11.40 0.37
C GLY A 193 9.13 12.78 0.13
N GLN A 194 9.38 13.32 -1.05
CA GLN A 194 8.82 14.58 -1.53
C GLN A 194 7.39 14.38 -2.08
N ALA A 195 6.69 15.46 -2.35
CA ALA A 195 5.30 15.41 -2.84
C ALA A 195 5.15 14.67 -4.18
N ASP A 196 6.16 14.65 -5.03
CA ASP A 196 6.17 13.99 -6.34
C ASP A 196 6.67 12.53 -6.31
N LEU A 197 6.93 11.97 -5.12
CA LEU A 197 7.49 10.63 -4.95
C LEU A 197 6.76 9.56 -5.76
N LEU A 198 5.44 9.51 -5.71
CA LEU A 198 4.67 8.46 -6.39
C LEU A 198 4.79 8.56 -7.91
N THR A 199 4.82 9.77 -8.45
CA THR A 199 5.01 10.01 -9.88
C THR A 199 6.43 9.68 -10.34
N ALA A 200 7.43 9.98 -9.52
CA ALA A 200 8.82 9.61 -9.78
C ALA A 200 9.01 8.08 -9.76
N LEU A 201 8.39 7.39 -8.79
CA LEU A 201 8.42 5.93 -8.72
C LEU A 201 7.73 5.29 -9.92
N ALA A 202 6.54 5.77 -10.33
CA ALA A 202 5.84 5.26 -11.49
C ALA A 202 6.69 5.36 -12.76
N LYS A 203 7.36 6.50 -12.96
CA LYS A 203 8.28 6.69 -14.07
C LYS A 203 9.47 5.71 -14.00
N ARG A 204 10.13 5.60 -12.84
CA ARG A 204 11.26 4.70 -12.64
C ARG A 204 10.91 3.23 -12.88
N ILE A 205 9.68 2.82 -12.58
CA ILE A 205 9.21 1.44 -12.79
C ILE A 205 8.92 1.19 -14.28
N ALA A 206 8.52 2.22 -15.02
CA ALA A 206 8.19 2.13 -16.44
C ALA A 206 9.43 2.18 -17.37
N ASP A 207 10.53 2.78 -16.91
CA ASP A 207 11.82 2.86 -17.61
C ASP A 207 12.60 1.54 -17.48
#